data_376b6b3d57cd2d7eba27c0e6f0946ca0
#
_entry.id   376b6b3d57cd2d7eba27c0e6f0946ca0
#
_cell.length_a   1.000
_cell.length_b   1.000
_cell.length_c   1.000
_cell.angle_alpha   90.00
_cell.angle_beta   90.00
_cell.angle_gamma   90.00
#
_symmetry.space_group_name_H-M   'P 1'
#
loop_
_entity.id
_entity.type
_entity.pdbx_description
1 polymer ?
#
loop_
_entity_poly.entity_id
_entity_poly.type
_entity_poly.pdbx_seq_one_letter_code
_entity_poly.pdbx_strand_id
1 'polypeptide(L)'
;MSRVTLIFAAALLALMSGALFYAARMPVETTVPVPQPQALEMVTHPAFSLPDLEGASRELAEWDGSHRLLNFWATWCAPCRREIPLLKAFQDEHGPAGFQVIGIAVDFPEEVAAYAEDAEFNYPIVTGQQEAMAVAESSGIEFIGMPFTMFVTRDGEYIGAYIGELHQSHLDDVVTIMTRLDNGQISKDEARGAFELL
;
A
#
# COMPACT_ATOMS: atom_id res chain seq x y z
N MET A 1 57.95 -39.66 -41.99
CA MET A 1 56.85 -39.59 -41.00
C MET A 1 56.11 -40.89 -41.06
N SER A 2 55.97 -41.63 -39.97
CA SER A 2 55.32 -42.95 -39.98
C SER A 2 53.79 -42.74 -40.14
N ARG A 3 53.11 -43.71 -40.81
CA ARG A 3 51.65 -43.72 -41.00
C ARG A 3 50.90 -43.51 -39.65
N VAL A 4 51.51 -43.96 -38.55
CA VAL A 4 51.00 -43.85 -37.20
C VAL A 4 50.99 -42.40 -36.74
N THR A 5 52.04 -41.62 -37.05
CA THR A 5 52.10 -40.17 -36.66
C THR A 5 51.03 -39.34 -37.39
N LEU A 6 50.74 -39.69 -38.64
CA LEU A 6 49.68 -38.99 -39.39
C LEU A 6 48.28 -39.30 -38.87
N ILE A 7 48.00 -40.50 -38.39
CA ILE A 7 46.72 -40.91 -37.81
C ILE A 7 46.49 -40.15 -36.45
N PHE A 8 47.50 -40.11 -35.63
CA PHE A 8 47.41 -39.35 -34.36
C PHE A 8 47.23 -37.86 -34.58
N ALA A 9 47.91 -37.26 -35.55
CA ALA A 9 47.73 -35.84 -35.87
C ALA A 9 46.33 -35.54 -36.40
N ALA A 10 45.77 -36.42 -37.26
CA ALA A 10 44.40 -36.27 -37.77
C ALA A 10 43.34 -36.44 -36.65
N ALA A 11 43.53 -37.39 -35.74
CA ALA A 11 42.65 -37.60 -34.60
C ALA A 11 42.65 -36.41 -33.63
N LEU A 12 43.81 -35.81 -33.38
CA LEU A 12 43.95 -34.65 -32.53
C LEU A 12 43.25 -33.38 -33.13
N LEU A 13 43.40 -33.20 -34.43
CA LEU A 13 42.74 -32.12 -35.17
C LEU A 13 41.20 -32.29 -35.18
N ALA A 14 40.70 -33.52 -35.31
CA ALA A 14 39.29 -33.81 -35.24
C ALA A 14 38.69 -33.54 -33.84
N LEU A 15 39.43 -33.89 -32.77
CA LEU A 15 39.02 -33.60 -31.40
C LEU A 15 39.02 -32.11 -31.08
N MET A 16 40.03 -31.37 -31.54
CA MET A 16 40.10 -29.92 -31.35
C MET A 16 38.99 -29.18 -32.12
N SER A 17 38.70 -29.62 -33.38
CA SER A 17 37.62 -29.01 -34.16
C SER A 17 36.25 -29.34 -33.56
N GLY A 18 36.06 -30.53 -33.01
CA GLY A 18 34.83 -30.91 -32.29
C GLY A 18 34.63 -30.14 -31.03
N ALA A 19 35.67 -29.93 -30.23
CA ALA A 19 35.63 -29.13 -29.01
C ALA A 19 35.33 -27.66 -29.32
N LEU A 20 35.95 -27.09 -30.36
CA LEU A 20 35.68 -25.69 -30.76
C LEU A 20 34.25 -25.50 -31.28
N PHE A 21 33.74 -26.48 -32.05
CA PHE A 21 32.37 -26.45 -32.53
C PHE A 21 31.34 -26.62 -31.39
N TYR A 22 31.65 -27.45 -30.41
CA TYR A 22 30.81 -27.62 -29.22
C TYR A 22 30.77 -26.36 -28.35
N ALA A 23 31.94 -25.74 -28.11
CA ALA A 23 32.05 -24.47 -27.37
C ALA A 23 31.34 -23.32 -28.10
N ALA A 24 31.38 -23.28 -29.45
CA ALA A 24 30.67 -22.26 -30.22
C ALA A 24 29.14 -22.47 -30.27
N ARG A 25 28.65 -23.66 -29.93
CA ARG A 25 27.22 -23.98 -29.85
C ARG A 25 26.67 -24.09 -28.45
N MET A 26 27.48 -23.92 -27.41
CA MET A 26 26.91 -23.73 -26.06
C MET A 26 26.01 -22.51 -26.10
N PRO A 27 24.71 -22.68 -25.78
CA PRO A 27 23.87 -21.51 -25.60
C PRO A 27 24.56 -20.66 -24.52
N VAL A 28 24.86 -19.41 -24.86
CA VAL A 28 25.16 -18.42 -23.86
C VAL A 28 23.93 -18.45 -22.96
N GLU A 29 24.05 -18.98 -21.75
CA GLU A 29 23.05 -18.74 -20.71
C GLU A 29 22.93 -17.23 -20.61
N THR A 30 21.99 -16.70 -21.37
CA THR A 30 21.46 -15.38 -21.08
C THR A 30 20.87 -15.55 -19.70
N THR A 31 21.64 -15.24 -18.67
CA THR A 31 21.09 -14.93 -17.36
C THR A 31 20.11 -13.80 -17.64
N VAL A 32 18.84 -14.16 -17.86
CA VAL A 32 17.75 -13.21 -17.75
C VAL A 32 17.99 -12.61 -16.37
N PRO A 33 18.23 -11.29 -16.24
CA PRO A 33 18.33 -10.69 -14.94
C PRO A 33 17.02 -11.07 -14.24
N VAL A 34 17.10 -11.92 -13.23
CA VAL A 34 15.99 -12.10 -12.32
C VAL A 34 15.72 -10.68 -11.87
N PRO A 35 14.52 -10.12 -12.10
CA PRO A 35 14.18 -8.83 -11.57
C PRO A 35 14.48 -8.98 -10.09
N GLN A 36 15.51 -8.28 -9.60
CA GLN A 36 15.67 -8.11 -8.17
C GLN A 36 14.32 -7.60 -7.73
N PRO A 37 13.69 -8.15 -6.66
CA PRO A 37 12.57 -7.49 -6.05
C PRO A 37 13.06 -6.06 -5.87
N GLN A 38 12.57 -5.15 -6.70
CA GLN A 38 12.66 -3.74 -6.41
C GLN A 38 12.07 -3.71 -5.03
N ALA A 39 12.89 -3.39 -4.02
CA ALA A 39 12.36 -2.97 -2.75
C ALA A 39 11.29 -1.97 -3.17
N LEU A 40 10.01 -2.34 -2.98
CA LEU A 40 8.90 -1.46 -3.25
C LEU A 40 9.33 -0.20 -2.52
N GLU A 41 9.73 0.85 -3.28
CA GLU A 41 9.83 2.17 -2.70
C GLU A 41 8.43 2.40 -2.18
N MET A 42 8.26 2.12 -0.88
CA MET A 42 7.01 2.41 -0.21
C MET A 42 6.76 3.87 -0.51
N VAL A 43 5.67 4.13 -1.23
CA VAL A 43 5.26 5.51 -1.48
C VAL A 43 5.00 6.08 -0.11
N THR A 44 6.00 6.78 0.42
CA THR A 44 5.96 7.34 1.77
C THR A 44 4.87 8.40 1.90
N HIS A 45 4.37 8.90 0.76
CA HIS A 45 3.34 9.91 0.71
C HIS A 45 2.20 9.44 -0.21
N PRO A 46 1.16 8.78 0.33
CA PRO A 46 -0.02 8.46 -0.45
C PRO A 46 -0.63 9.75 -1.00
N ALA A 47 -1.10 9.67 -2.23
CA ALA A 47 -1.80 10.77 -2.87
C ALA A 47 -3.04 10.23 -3.59
N PHE A 48 -4.11 10.99 -3.56
CA PHE A 48 -5.28 10.72 -4.38
C PHE A 48 -5.96 11.99 -4.82
N SER A 49 -6.75 11.88 -5.87
CA SER A 49 -7.76 12.85 -6.28
C SER A 49 -9.03 12.05 -6.56
N LEU A 50 -9.98 12.08 -5.64
CA LEU A 50 -11.23 11.33 -5.71
C LEU A 50 -12.43 12.28 -5.56
N PRO A 51 -13.58 12.01 -6.20
CA PRO A 51 -14.77 12.81 -6.02
C PRO A 51 -15.36 12.62 -4.62
N ASP A 52 -15.87 13.69 -4.04
CA ASP A 52 -16.75 13.64 -2.88
C ASP A 52 -18.21 13.29 -3.25
N LEU A 53 -19.13 13.36 -2.30
CA LEU A 53 -20.53 13.04 -2.51
C LEU A 53 -21.25 14.02 -3.46
N GLU A 54 -20.75 15.24 -3.59
CA GLU A 54 -21.25 16.28 -4.50
C GLU A 54 -20.56 16.22 -5.88
N GLY A 55 -19.60 15.30 -6.07
CA GLY A 55 -18.82 15.12 -7.29
C GLY A 55 -17.64 16.10 -7.43
N ALA A 56 -17.33 16.88 -6.40
CA ALA A 56 -16.16 17.74 -6.41
C ALA A 56 -14.89 16.90 -6.15
N SER A 57 -13.84 17.16 -6.93
CA SER A 57 -12.56 16.46 -6.73
C SER A 57 -11.90 16.92 -5.44
N ARG A 58 -11.54 15.96 -4.58
CA ARG A 58 -10.84 16.19 -3.31
C ARG A 58 -9.46 15.55 -3.36
N GLU A 59 -8.49 16.26 -2.86
CA GLU A 59 -7.11 15.79 -2.81
C GLU A 59 -6.69 15.53 -1.36
N LEU A 60 -5.89 14.47 -1.14
CA LEU A 60 -5.43 14.15 0.22
C LEU A 60 -4.67 15.32 0.88
N ALA A 61 -3.98 16.13 0.08
CA ALA A 61 -3.26 17.30 0.55
C ALA A 61 -4.14 18.38 1.21
N GLU A 62 -5.46 18.38 0.99
CA GLU A 62 -6.38 19.30 1.63
C GLU A 62 -6.39 19.15 3.18
N TRP A 63 -5.99 17.99 3.67
CA TRP A 63 -5.93 17.67 5.11
C TRP A 63 -4.49 17.62 5.65
N ASP A 64 -3.53 18.24 4.94
CA ASP A 64 -2.16 18.37 5.45
C ASP A 64 -2.12 19.13 6.77
N GLY A 65 -1.18 18.75 7.65
CA GLY A 65 -1.11 19.28 9.00
C GLY A 65 -1.94 18.49 10.03
N SER A 66 -2.78 17.54 9.60
CA SER A 66 -3.48 16.59 10.47
C SER A 66 -2.94 15.18 10.31
N HIS A 67 -2.98 14.38 11.35
CA HIS A 67 -2.89 12.92 11.22
C HIS A 67 -4.14 12.41 10.54
N ARG A 68 -4.00 11.58 9.51
CA ARG A 68 -5.13 11.13 8.70
C ARG A 68 -5.36 9.63 8.86
N LEU A 69 -6.62 9.29 9.08
CA LEU A 69 -7.12 7.91 9.09
C LEU A 69 -7.91 7.73 7.79
N LEU A 70 -7.30 7.07 6.80
CA LEU A 70 -7.93 6.77 5.52
C LEU A 70 -8.65 5.43 5.67
N ASN A 71 -9.96 5.50 5.94
CA ASN A 71 -10.78 4.32 6.17
C ASN A 71 -11.47 3.87 4.88
N PHE A 72 -11.13 2.67 4.41
CA PHE A 72 -11.67 2.08 3.20
C PHE A 72 -12.87 1.20 3.54
N TRP A 73 -14.02 1.52 2.95
CA TRP A 73 -15.31 0.92 3.28
C TRP A 73 -16.24 0.80 2.07
N ALA A 74 -17.39 0.12 2.26
CA ALA A 74 -18.46 0.07 1.26
C ALA A 74 -19.83 -0.07 1.94
N THR A 75 -20.89 0.31 1.25
CA THR A 75 -22.28 0.25 1.77
C THR A 75 -22.74 -1.18 2.05
N TRP A 76 -22.29 -2.13 1.27
CA TRP A 76 -22.59 -3.57 1.42
C TRP A 76 -21.70 -4.28 2.44
N CYS A 77 -20.64 -3.63 2.96
CA CYS A 77 -19.70 -4.18 3.91
C CYS A 77 -20.24 -4.06 5.35
N ALA A 78 -20.79 -5.14 5.91
CA ALA A 78 -21.40 -5.10 7.24
C ALA A 78 -20.43 -4.72 8.37
N PRO A 79 -19.18 -5.24 8.46
CA PRO A 79 -18.22 -4.78 9.48
C PRO A 79 -17.85 -3.30 9.30
N CYS A 80 -17.70 -2.81 8.06
CA CYS A 80 -17.42 -1.39 7.81
C CYS A 80 -18.51 -0.49 8.40
N ARG A 81 -19.78 -0.85 8.21
CA ARG A 81 -20.90 -0.07 8.75
C ARG A 81 -20.96 -0.06 10.27
N ARG A 82 -20.45 -1.12 10.93
CA ARG A 82 -20.43 -1.18 12.40
C ARG A 82 -19.41 -0.23 13.02
N GLU A 83 -18.29 0.03 12.33
CA GLU A 83 -17.24 0.93 12.85
C GLU A 83 -17.52 2.41 12.58
N ILE A 84 -18.43 2.77 11.65
CA ILE A 84 -18.77 4.17 11.34
C ILE A 84 -19.12 4.99 12.57
N PRO A 85 -20.00 4.54 13.50
CA PRO A 85 -20.29 5.30 14.72
C PRO A 85 -19.05 5.56 15.58
N LEU A 86 -18.14 4.61 15.66
CA LEU A 86 -16.87 4.74 16.37
C LEU A 86 -15.96 5.78 15.72
N LEU A 87 -15.85 5.77 14.39
CA LEU A 87 -15.07 6.75 13.63
C LEU A 87 -15.67 8.17 13.74
N LYS A 88 -17.00 8.31 13.81
CA LYS A 88 -17.68 9.58 14.06
C LYS A 88 -17.32 10.11 15.44
N ALA A 89 -17.40 9.28 16.48
CA ALA A 89 -17.02 9.66 17.84
C ALA A 89 -15.53 10.05 17.91
N PHE A 90 -14.67 9.31 17.26
CA PHE A 90 -13.24 9.63 17.16
C PHE A 90 -13.00 10.99 16.50
N GLN A 91 -13.71 11.30 15.40
CA GLN A 91 -13.59 12.59 14.71
C GLN A 91 -14.02 13.75 15.62
N ASP A 92 -15.12 13.59 16.37
CA ASP A 92 -15.59 14.61 17.31
C ASP A 92 -14.59 14.84 18.45
N GLU A 93 -14.01 13.77 19.00
CA GLU A 93 -13.11 13.84 20.14
C GLU A 93 -11.70 14.32 19.75
N HIS A 94 -11.14 13.77 18.68
CA HIS A 94 -9.73 13.96 18.32
C HIS A 94 -9.51 14.91 17.13
N GLY A 95 -10.56 15.29 16.41
CA GLY A 95 -10.46 16.30 15.34
C GLY A 95 -9.83 17.62 15.80
N PRO A 96 -10.24 18.20 16.95
CA PRO A 96 -9.62 19.42 17.50
C PRO A 96 -8.14 19.23 17.87
N ALA A 97 -7.68 18.00 18.13
CA ALA A 97 -6.28 17.67 18.40
C ALA A 97 -5.46 17.43 17.11
N GLY A 98 -6.07 17.59 15.94
CA GLY A 98 -5.41 17.47 14.63
C GLY A 98 -5.38 16.04 14.10
N PHE A 99 -6.45 15.28 14.35
CA PHE A 99 -6.74 14.04 13.64
C PHE A 99 -7.87 14.26 12.63
N GLN A 100 -7.81 13.58 11.51
CA GLN A 100 -8.82 13.65 10.46
C GLN A 100 -9.13 12.25 9.95
N VAL A 101 -10.38 11.82 10.12
CA VAL A 101 -10.91 10.65 9.45
C VAL A 101 -11.33 11.04 8.02
N ILE A 102 -10.99 10.20 7.04
CA ILE A 102 -11.42 10.34 5.65
C ILE A 102 -11.96 8.98 5.22
N GLY A 103 -13.25 8.91 4.94
CA GLY A 103 -13.88 7.70 4.43
C GLY A 103 -13.66 7.58 2.93
N ILE A 104 -12.98 6.53 2.49
CA ILE A 104 -12.76 6.21 1.09
C ILE A 104 -13.71 5.06 0.72
N ALA A 105 -14.82 5.40 0.07
CA ALA A 105 -15.83 4.42 -0.30
C ALA A 105 -15.45 3.71 -1.61
N VAL A 106 -15.26 2.39 -1.52
CA VAL A 106 -15.03 1.51 -2.66
C VAL A 106 -16.37 0.98 -3.14
N ASP A 107 -17.17 1.87 -3.71
CA ASP A 107 -18.56 1.61 -4.09
C ASP A 107 -19.05 2.57 -5.17
N PHE A 108 -20.27 2.37 -5.66
CA PHE A 108 -20.92 3.28 -6.59
C PHE A 108 -21.30 4.59 -5.89
N PRO A 109 -21.01 5.76 -6.49
CA PRO A 109 -21.29 7.05 -5.86
C PRO A 109 -22.75 7.23 -5.42
N GLU A 110 -23.71 6.74 -6.21
CA GLU A 110 -25.15 6.80 -5.91
C GLU A 110 -25.53 6.00 -4.67
N GLU A 111 -24.92 4.83 -4.47
CA GLU A 111 -25.15 3.99 -3.30
C GLU A 111 -24.57 4.62 -2.04
N VAL A 112 -23.37 5.21 -2.18
CA VAL A 112 -22.69 5.92 -1.08
C VAL A 112 -23.49 7.16 -0.68
N ALA A 113 -23.95 7.96 -1.65
CA ALA A 113 -24.77 9.16 -1.40
C ALA A 113 -26.08 8.81 -0.67
N ALA A 114 -26.78 7.76 -1.14
CA ALA A 114 -28.00 7.29 -0.48
C ALA A 114 -27.75 6.82 0.95
N TYR A 115 -26.64 6.10 1.19
CA TYR A 115 -26.27 5.66 2.54
C TYR A 115 -25.87 6.84 3.45
N ALA A 116 -25.21 7.85 2.90
CA ALA A 116 -24.73 9.00 3.64
C ALA A 116 -25.85 9.86 4.23
N GLU A 117 -27.05 9.88 3.60
CA GLU A 117 -28.23 10.58 4.12
C GLU A 117 -28.64 10.07 5.52
N ASP A 118 -28.58 8.76 5.74
CA ASP A 118 -28.92 8.12 7.01
C ASP A 118 -27.73 8.08 7.99
N ALA A 119 -26.51 7.94 7.47
CA ALA A 119 -25.30 7.80 8.28
C ALA A 119 -24.87 9.10 8.94
N GLU A 120 -25.25 10.26 8.36
CA GLU A 120 -24.91 11.60 8.86
C GLU A 120 -23.41 11.72 9.22
N PHE A 121 -22.53 11.47 8.26
CA PHE A 121 -21.08 11.54 8.46
C PHE A 121 -20.64 12.94 8.93
N ASN A 122 -19.79 13.01 9.96
CA ASN A 122 -19.15 14.23 10.43
C ASN A 122 -17.70 14.38 9.96
N TYR A 123 -17.30 13.56 8.99
CA TYR A 123 -15.99 13.58 8.34
C TYR A 123 -16.15 13.40 6.82
N PRO A 124 -15.12 13.83 6.03
CA PRO A 124 -15.17 13.75 4.58
C PRO A 124 -15.35 12.34 4.07
N ILE A 125 -16.19 12.18 3.05
CA ILE A 125 -16.34 10.94 2.29
C ILE A 125 -15.93 11.23 0.83
N VAL A 126 -15.04 10.42 0.32
CA VAL A 126 -14.68 10.37 -1.11
C VAL A 126 -15.03 8.99 -1.67
N THR A 127 -15.34 8.95 -2.96
CA THR A 127 -15.85 7.74 -3.61
C THR A 127 -15.01 7.34 -4.81
N GLY A 128 -14.98 6.05 -5.09
CA GLY A 128 -14.37 5.50 -6.28
C GLY A 128 -14.42 3.98 -6.22
N GLN A 129 -14.20 3.33 -7.34
CA GLN A 129 -14.08 1.88 -7.41
C GLN A 129 -12.61 1.49 -7.52
N GLN A 130 -12.12 1.34 -8.74
CA GLN A 130 -10.71 1.01 -8.99
C GLN A 130 -9.77 2.13 -8.52
N GLU A 131 -10.20 3.38 -8.69
CA GLU A 131 -9.44 4.55 -8.27
C GLU A 131 -9.24 4.58 -6.75
N ALA A 132 -10.27 4.22 -5.97
CA ALA A 132 -10.17 4.12 -4.51
C ALA A 132 -9.25 2.96 -4.09
N MET A 133 -9.35 1.80 -4.74
CA MET A 133 -8.41 0.68 -4.49
C MET A 133 -6.98 1.04 -4.84
N ALA A 134 -6.76 1.78 -5.94
CA ALA A 134 -5.44 2.21 -6.36
C ALA A 134 -4.74 3.11 -5.33
N VAL A 135 -5.47 3.83 -4.48
CA VAL A 135 -4.89 4.60 -3.37
C VAL A 135 -4.16 3.68 -2.39
N ALA A 136 -4.77 2.58 -1.99
CA ALA A 136 -4.14 1.60 -1.11
C ALA A 136 -2.93 0.92 -1.79
N GLU A 137 -3.11 0.46 -3.02
CA GLU A 137 -2.09 -0.24 -3.79
C GLU A 137 -0.85 0.63 -4.05
N SER A 138 -1.06 1.94 -4.30
CA SER A 138 0.04 2.89 -4.49
C SER A 138 0.94 3.05 -3.27
N SER A 139 0.44 2.72 -2.09
CA SER A 139 1.19 2.73 -0.82
C SER A 139 1.84 1.38 -0.49
N GLY A 140 1.84 0.45 -1.45
CA GLY A 140 2.44 -0.89 -1.28
C GLY A 140 1.56 -1.85 -0.47
N ILE A 141 0.31 -1.50 -0.21
CA ILE A 141 -0.66 -2.36 0.48
C ILE A 141 -1.43 -3.15 -0.57
N GLU A 142 -1.37 -4.47 -0.49
CA GLU A 142 -2.26 -5.31 -1.28
C GLU A 142 -3.70 -5.18 -0.76
N PHE A 143 -4.62 -4.79 -1.64
CA PHE A 143 -6.04 -4.70 -1.28
C PHE A 143 -6.64 -6.09 -1.15
N ILE A 144 -6.61 -6.64 0.07
CA ILE A 144 -7.10 -7.99 0.36
C ILE A 144 -8.53 -8.03 0.91
N GLY A 145 -9.12 -6.89 1.26
CA GLY A 145 -10.49 -6.81 1.77
C GLY A 145 -10.78 -5.55 2.58
N MET A 146 -12.03 -5.44 3.02
CA MET A 146 -12.54 -4.33 3.83
C MET A 146 -13.20 -4.82 5.12
N PRO A 147 -13.25 -3.98 6.17
CA PRO A 147 -12.63 -2.65 6.24
C PRO A 147 -11.12 -2.72 6.39
N PHE A 148 -10.43 -1.69 5.98
CA PHE A 148 -9.06 -1.44 6.42
C PHE A 148 -8.82 0.06 6.53
N THR A 149 -7.86 0.45 7.36
CA THR A 149 -7.56 1.87 7.61
C THR A 149 -6.06 2.09 7.50
N MET A 150 -5.67 3.05 6.66
CA MET A 150 -4.30 3.53 6.56
C MET A 150 -4.10 4.72 7.50
N PHE A 151 -2.93 4.79 8.12
CA PHE A 151 -2.53 5.86 9.01
C PHE A 151 -1.44 6.70 8.35
N VAL A 152 -1.69 8.02 8.28
CA VAL A 152 -0.81 8.99 7.62
C VAL A 152 -0.50 10.11 8.61
N THR A 153 0.76 10.46 8.74
CA THR A 153 1.23 11.50 9.65
C THR A 153 0.86 12.90 9.16
N ARG A 154 1.04 13.93 10.00
CA ARG A 154 0.77 15.33 9.66
C ARG A 154 1.55 15.85 8.46
N ASP A 155 2.76 15.34 8.25
CA ASP A 155 3.62 15.66 7.12
C ASP A 155 3.40 14.78 5.88
N GLY A 156 2.31 13.99 5.90
CA GLY A 156 1.86 13.22 4.74
C GLY A 156 2.48 11.84 4.58
N GLU A 157 3.28 11.38 5.53
CA GLU A 157 3.95 10.09 5.41
C GLU A 157 3.04 8.95 5.87
N TYR A 158 2.92 7.90 5.04
CA TYR A 158 2.29 6.65 5.43
C TYR A 158 3.12 5.96 6.52
N ILE A 159 2.46 5.55 7.59
CA ILE A 159 3.14 5.00 8.76
C ILE A 159 2.65 3.60 9.17
N GLY A 160 1.50 3.17 8.68
CA GLY A 160 0.96 1.85 8.96
C GLY A 160 -0.49 1.69 8.51
N ALA A 161 -1.00 0.47 8.61
CA ALA A 161 -2.40 0.18 8.34
C ALA A 161 -2.92 -0.90 9.29
N TYR A 162 -4.22 -0.90 9.51
CA TYR A 162 -4.95 -1.96 10.20
C TYR A 162 -5.96 -2.60 9.24
N ILE A 163 -5.94 -3.92 9.13
CA ILE A 163 -6.85 -4.68 8.27
C ILE A 163 -7.88 -5.37 9.15
N GLY A 164 -9.12 -4.94 9.04
CA GLY A 164 -10.24 -5.44 9.84
C GLY A 164 -11.06 -4.31 10.46
N GLU A 165 -12.13 -4.70 11.17
CA GLU A 165 -13.02 -3.78 11.88
C GLU A 165 -12.27 -3.10 13.04
N LEU A 166 -12.21 -1.76 13.05
CA LEU A 166 -11.63 -0.99 14.14
C LEU A 166 -12.48 -1.09 15.42
N HIS A 167 -11.79 -1.19 16.54
CA HIS A 167 -12.36 -1.11 17.88
C HIS A 167 -11.73 0.04 18.66
N GLN A 168 -12.34 0.43 19.78
CA GLN A 168 -11.87 1.55 20.61
C GLN A 168 -10.39 1.39 20.99
N SER A 169 -9.95 0.18 21.36
CA SER A 169 -8.55 -0.08 21.72
C SER A 169 -7.58 0.26 20.61
N HIS A 170 -7.93 -0.05 19.35
CA HIS A 170 -7.05 0.27 18.21
C HIS A 170 -6.93 1.79 18.02
N LEU A 171 -8.04 2.53 18.17
CA LEU A 171 -8.01 3.99 18.07
C LEU A 171 -7.25 4.65 19.22
N ASP A 172 -7.36 4.11 20.45
CA ASP A 172 -6.58 4.57 21.61
C ASP A 172 -5.06 4.37 21.36
N ASP A 173 -4.68 3.23 20.78
CA ASP A 173 -3.30 2.96 20.39
C ASP A 173 -2.82 3.89 19.29
N VAL A 174 -3.64 4.15 18.26
CA VAL A 174 -3.34 5.13 17.20
C VAL A 174 -3.05 6.51 17.78
N VAL A 175 -3.93 7.01 18.67
CA VAL A 175 -3.74 8.31 19.33
C VAL A 175 -2.44 8.32 20.13
N THR A 176 -2.18 7.25 20.88
CA THR A 176 -0.97 7.12 21.70
C THR A 176 0.30 7.12 20.84
N ILE A 177 0.34 6.32 19.77
CA ILE A 177 1.49 6.23 18.87
C ILE A 177 1.77 7.59 18.21
N MET A 178 0.72 8.21 17.62
CA MET A 178 0.86 9.48 16.93
C MET A 178 1.27 10.62 17.86
N THR A 179 0.71 10.67 19.08
CA THR A 179 1.09 11.66 20.08
C THR A 179 2.54 11.50 20.53
N ARG A 180 3.01 10.26 20.72
CA ARG A 180 4.41 10.01 21.07
C ARG A 180 5.37 10.40 19.95
N LEU A 181 4.94 10.18 18.69
CA LEU A 181 5.67 10.62 17.52
C LEU A 181 5.79 12.15 17.46
N ASP A 182 4.68 12.87 17.63
CA ASP A 182 4.64 14.35 17.64
C ASP A 182 5.53 14.94 18.74
N ASN A 183 5.59 14.27 19.89
CA ASN A 183 6.44 14.70 21.02
C ASN A 183 7.91 14.27 20.87
N GLY A 184 8.30 13.63 19.78
CA GLY A 184 9.66 13.13 19.56
C GLY A 184 10.09 12.04 20.52
N GLN A 185 9.13 11.35 21.15
CA GLN A 185 9.38 10.24 22.09
C GLN A 185 9.68 8.93 21.38
N ILE A 186 9.24 8.79 20.13
CA ILE A 186 9.53 7.69 19.24
C ILE A 186 9.86 8.23 17.85
N SER A 187 10.68 7.49 17.13
CA SER A 187 10.96 7.71 15.71
C SER A 187 9.82 7.19 14.83
N LYS A 188 9.78 7.57 13.55
CA LYS A 188 8.83 7.04 12.58
C LYS A 188 8.97 5.53 12.41
N ASP A 189 10.19 4.98 12.46
CA ASP A 189 10.40 3.52 12.35
C ASP A 189 9.86 2.77 13.56
N GLU A 190 10.02 3.32 14.77
CA GLU A 190 9.40 2.76 15.99
C GLU A 190 7.88 2.85 15.93
N ALA A 191 7.34 3.94 15.38
CA ALA A 191 5.90 4.07 15.19
C ALA A 191 5.38 3.03 14.18
N ARG A 192 6.07 2.80 13.05
CA ARG A 192 5.70 1.74 12.09
C ARG A 192 5.67 0.37 12.75
N GLY A 193 6.73 0.03 13.52
CA GLY A 193 6.75 -1.23 14.26
C GLY A 193 5.62 -1.36 15.30
N ALA A 194 5.15 -0.25 15.88
CA ALA A 194 4.02 -0.26 16.79
C ALA A 194 2.68 -0.49 16.05
N PHE A 195 2.52 0.06 14.85
CA PHE A 195 1.33 -0.18 14.00
C PHE A 195 1.23 -1.61 13.48
N GLU A 196 2.35 -2.32 13.31
CA GLU A 196 2.36 -3.76 12.94
C GLU A 196 1.81 -4.66 14.06
N LEU A 197 1.67 -4.16 15.27
CA LEU A 197 1.20 -4.90 16.44
C LEU A 197 -0.27 -4.64 16.79
N LEU A 198 -0.97 -3.73 16.04
CA LEU A 198 -2.41 -3.49 16.19
C LEU A 198 -3.21 -4.69 15.71
#